data_e70a27793b8eb24de91e6aa9a55f136e
#
_entry.id   e70a27793b8eb24de91e6aa9a55f136e
#
_cell.length_a   1.000
_cell.length_b   1.000
_cell.length_c   1.000
_cell.angle_alpha   90.00
_cell.angle_beta   90.00
_cell.angle_gamma   90.00
#
_symmetry.space_group_name_H-M   'P 1'
#
loop_
_entity.id
_entity.type
_entity.pdbx_description
1 polymer ?
#
loop_
_entity_poly.entity_id
_entity_poly.type
_entity_poly.pdbx_seq_one_letter_code
_entity_poly.pdbx_strand_id
1 'polypeptide(L)'
;MEKDEYWLWLGTIPGIGNVTALKLLNAFGGDIRALYEADKKTIAGRHIVSEKQLQNIIYSRNRDRICRAYAQMKEKGIQCLSIVDTHYPDMLKSLHDPPIVLYFFGSIPAPEEWMIALIGARQCSSYGRQVSRMLARGIAASGLTVVSGMARGSDSAAHWGALEEGGRTFAVLGCGVDVCYPRENIDLYTEISRNGGILSEFPPGTKPEGYHFPRRNRLIAALAKGIVVTEAKQKSGTLTTVEHGLDLGKDIFAVPG
;
A
#
# COMPACT_ATOMS: atom_id res chain seq x y z
N MET A 1 15.98 -13.45 -16.15
CA MET A 1 15.10 -12.57 -15.37
C MET A 1 15.86 -12.07 -14.15
N GLU A 2 15.71 -10.78 -13.83
CA GLU A 2 16.20 -10.19 -12.57
C GLU A 2 15.33 -10.62 -11.38
N LYS A 3 15.83 -10.45 -10.15
CA LYS A 3 15.08 -10.82 -8.93
C LYS A 3 13.69 -10.18 -8.89
N ASP A 4 13.61 -8.89 -9.18
CA ASP A 4 12.35 -8.12 -9.09
C ASP A 4 11.33 -8.52 -10.15
N GLU A 5 11.77 -9.02 -11.31
CA GLU A 5 10.89 -9.53 -12.35
C GLU A 5 10.11 -10.79 -11.90
N TYR A 6 10.75 -11.65 -11.08
CA TYR A 6 10.05 -12.80 -10.48
C TYR A 6 9.00 -12.34 -9.45
N TRP A 7 9.31 -11.31 -8.66
CA TRP A 7 8.35 -10.76 -7.70
C TRP A 7 7.19 -10.07 -8.40
N LEU A 8 7.47 -9.28 -9.46
CA LEU A 8 6.41 -8.69 -10.30
C LEU A 8 5.50 -9.79 -10.87
N TRP A 9 6.09 -10.87 -11.39
CA TRP A 9 5.32 -12.02 -11.88
C TRP A 9 4.40 -12.58 -10.81
N LEU A 10 4.93 -12.92 -9.63
CA LEU A 10 4.15 -13.54 -8.55
C LEU A 10 3.01 -12.63 -8.07
N GLY A 11 3.28 -11.32 -7.91
CA GLY A 11 2.31 -10.32 -7.47
C GLY A 11 1.22 -10.01 -8.50
N THR A 12 1.39 -10.42 -9.77
CA THR A 12 0.43 -10.17 -10.86
C THR A 12 -0.36 -11.40 -11.30
N ILE A 13 -0.15 -12.57 -10.68
CA ILE A 13 -0.87 -13.80 -11.05
C ILE A 13 -2.35 -13.71 -10.65
N PRO A 14 -3.29 -13.80 -11.61
CA PRO A 14 -4.72 -13.73 -11.28
C PRO A 14 -5.14 -14.82 -10.30
N GLY A 15 -5.84 -14.41 -9.23
CA GLY A 15 -6.37 -15.35 -8.22
C GLY A 15 -5.35 -15.86 -7.20
N ILE A 16 -4.10 -15.39 -7.25
CA ILE A 16 -3.09 -15.63 -6.22
C ILE A 16 -3.01 -14.38 -5.35
N GLY A 17 -3.57 -14.44 -4.14
CA GLY A 17 -3.43 -13.37 -3.14
C GLY A 17 -2.15 -13.53 -2.33
N ASN A 18 -1.83 -12.50 -1.52
CA ASN A 18 -0.61 -12.46 -0.71
C ASN A 18 -0.41 -13.70 0.16
N VAL A 19 -1.46 -14.16 0.86
CA VAL A 19 -1.39 -15.36 1.72
C VAL A 19 -1.02 -16.61 0.92
N THR A 20 -1.65 -16.81 -0.25
CA THR A 20 -1.35 -17.96 -1.11
C THR A 20 0.05 -17.86 -1.68
N ALA A 21 0.48 -16.69 -2.10
CA ALA A 21 1.83 -16.43 -2.61
C ALA A 21 2.89 -16.73 -1.54
N LEU A 22 2.68 -16.30 -0.29
CA LEU A 22 3.58 -16.60 0.83
C LEU A 22 3.65 -18.10 1.14
N LYS A 23 2.50 -18.81 1.13
CA LYS A 23 2.48 -20.26 1.31
C LYS A 23 3.28 -20.97 0.21
N LEU A 24 3.13 -20.52 -1.05
CA LEU A 24 3.92 -21.05 -2.17
C LEU A 24 5.41 -20.80 -1.97
N LEU A 25 5.80 -19.57 -1.69
CA LEU A 25 7.21 -19.22 -1.44
C LEU A 25 7.82 -20.09 -0.33
N ASN A 26 7.12 -20.23 0.80
CA ASN A 26 7.59 -21.07 1.91
C ASN A 26 7.74 -22.53 1.51
N ALA A 27 6.83 -23.07 0.69
CA ALA A 27 6.91 -24.45 0.20
C ALA A 27 8.08 -24.69 -0.76
N PHE A 28 8.66 -23.61 -1.31
CA PHE A 28 9.88 -23.63 -2.13
C PHE A 28 11.09 -23.03 -1.41
N GLY A 29 11.08 -23.04 -0.06
CA GLY A 29 12.20 -22.58 0.76
C GLY A 29 12.50 -21.09 0.65
N GLY A 30 11.52 -20.26 0.22
CA GLY A 30 11.68 -18.83 -0.04
C GLY A 30 12.32 -18.49 -1.39
N ASP A 31 12.68 -19.51 -2.19
CA ASP A 31 13.27 -19.32 -3.50
C ASP A 31 12.18 -19.08 -4.57
N ILE A 32 12.00 -17.83 -4.94
CA ILE A 32 11.03 -17.43 -5.97
C ILE A 32 11.38 -17.94 -7.36
N ARG A 33 12.67 -18.14 -7.65
CA ARG A 33 13.12 -18.70 -8.91
C ARG A 33 12.78 -20.17 -8.99
N ALA A 34 13.03 -20.94 -7.93
CA ALA A 34 12.63 -22.34 -7.84
C ALA A 34 11.11 -22.50 -8.03
N LEU A 35 10.31 -21.61 -7.42
CA LEU A 35 8.85 -21.56 -7.66
C LEU A 35 8.51 -21.27 -9.12
N TYR A 36 9.19 -20.32 -9.77
CA TYR A 36 8.95 -19.97 -11.18
C TYR A 36 9.32 -21.11 -12.14
N GLU A 37 10.38 -21.86 -11.87
CA GLU A 37 10.91 -22.93 -12.73
C GLU A 37 10.24 -24.29 -12.47
N ALA A 38 9.57 -24.48 -11.30
CA ALA A 38 8.94 -25.74 -10.93
C ALA A 38 7.88 -26.19 -11.93
N ASP A 39 7.82 -27.48 -12.24
CA ASP A 39 6.80 -28.03 -13.13
C ASP A 39 5.40 -28.07 -12.47
N LYS A 40 4.38 -28.28 -13.29
CA LYS A 40 2.97 -28.35 -12.86
C LYS A 40 2.77 -29.39 -11.76
N LYS A 41 3.40 -30.57 -11.86
CA LYS A 41 3.25 -31.70 -10.94
C LYS A 41 3.85 -31.35 -9.56
N THR A 42 5.01 -30.74 -9.55
CA THR A 42 5.69 -30.29 -8.32
C THR A 42 4.87 -29.26 -7.54
N ILE A 43 4.29 -28.26 -8.23
CA ILE A 43 3.44 -27.26 -7.59
C ILE A 43 2.13 -27.89 -7.09
N ALA A 44 1.47 -28.74 -7.90
CA ALA A 44 0.24 -29.44 -7.52
C ALA A 44 0.45 -30.32 -6.28
N GLY A 45 1.58 -31.01 -6.18
CA GLY A 45 1.94 -31.87 -5.05
C GLY A 45 2.10 -31.15 -3.72
N ARG A 46 2.16 -29.80 -3.70
CA ARG A 46 2.16 -29.01 -2.46
C ARG A 46 0.77 -28.79 -1.87
N HIS A 47 -0.30 -29.07 -2.61
CA HIS A 47 -1.70 -28.92 -2.16
C HIS A 47 -2.09 -27.52 -1.63
N ILE A 48 -1.43 -26.47 -2.15
CA ILE A 48 -1.62 -25.08 -1.71
C ILE A 48 -2.63 -24.34 -2.59
N VAL A 49 -2.70 -24.72 -3.87
CA VAL A 49 -3.47 -24.01 -4.90
C VAL A 49 -4.51 -24.91 -5.53
N SER A 50 -5.63 -24.33 -5.95
CA SER A 50 -6.64 -25.01 -6.75
C SER A 50 -6.13 -25.26 -8.18
N GLU A 51 -6.77 -26.14 -8.93
CA GLU A 51 -6.40 -26.39 -10.34
C GLU A 51 -6.45 -25.12 -11.19
N LYS A 52 -7.45 -24.24 -10.97
CA LYS A 52 -7.55 -22.93 -11.65
C LYS A 52 -6.35 -22.02 -11.34
N GLN A 53 -5.98 -21.94 -10.07
CA GLN A 53 -4.81 -21.16 -9.64
C GLN A 53 -3.51 -21.72 -10.21
N LEU A 54 -3.36 -23.05 -10.22
CA LEU A 54 -2.22 -23.74 -10.81
C LEU A 54 -2.09 -23.42 -12.30
N GLN A 55 -3.20 -23.47 -13.05
CA GLN A 55 -3.20 -23.06 -14.46
C GLN A 55 -2.76 -21.61 -14.64
N ASN A 56 -3.29 -20.70 -13.81
CA ASN A 56 -2.89 -19.29 -13.86
C ASN A 56 -1.40 -19.10 -13.60
N ILE A 57 -0.82 -19.82 -12.65
CA ILE A 57 0.63 -19.80 -12.39
C ILE A 57 1.39 -20.22 -13.65
N ILE A 58 1.05 -21.35 -14.27
CA ILE A 58 1.75 -21.86 -15.44
C ILE A 58 1.61 -20.90 -16.64
N TYR A 59 0.37 -20.42 -16.94
CA TYR A 59 0.13 -19.52 -18.06
C TYR A 59 0.77 -18.13 -17.89
N SER A 60 0.97 -17.68 -16.65
CA SER A 60 1.58 -16.37 -16.37
C SER A 60 3.10 -16.34 -16.63
N ARG A 61 3.77 -17.47 -16.83
CA ARG A 61 5.22 -17.61 -17.02
C ARG A 61 5.68 -17.22 -18.43
N ASN A 62 5.25 -16.05 -18.88
CA ASN A 62 5.73 -15.47 -20.14
C ASN A 62 6.86 -14.49 -19.84
N ARG A 63 8.11 -14.93 -19.99
CA ARG A 63 9.32 -14.16 -19.70
C ARG A 63 9.32 -12.80 -20.40
N ASP A 64 9.05 -12.76 -21.69
CA ASP A 64 9.12 -11.52 -22.46
C ASP A 64 8.05 -10.51 -22.02
N ARG A 65 6.88 -11.00 -21.63
CA ARG A 65 5.81 -10.15 -21.07
C ARG A 65 6.21 -9.57 -19.72
N ILE A 66 6.82 -10.38 -18.85
CA ILE A 66 7.26 -9.97 -17.53
C ILE A 66 8.37 -8.93 -17.63
N CYS A 67 9.42 -9.21 -18.43
CA CYS A 67 10.54 -8.29 -18.64
C CYS A 67 10.07 -6.96 -19.24
N ARG A 68 9.15 -6.99 -20.22
CA ARG A 68 8.56 -5.75 -20.77
C ARG A 68 7.76 -4.97 -19.74
N ALA A 69 6.93 -5.63 -18.95
CA ALA A 69 6.15 -4.97 -17.89
C ALA A 69 7.08 -4.32 -16.84
N TYR A 70 8.16 -5.00 -16.46
CA TYR A 70 9.15 -4.47 -15.54
C TYR A 70 9.91 -3.27 -16.13
N ALA A 71 10.33 -3.35 -17.39
CA ALA A 71 10.98 -2.24 -18.09
C ALA A 71 10.07 -1.00 -18.15
N GLN A 72 8.79 -1.18 -18.55
CA GLN A 72 7.80 -0.09 -18.57
C GLN A 72 7.56 0.52 -17.18
N MET A 73 7.57 -0.30 -16.13
CA MET A 73 7.48 0.18 -14.76
C MET A 73 8.66 1.09 -14.41
N LYS A 74 9.89 0.67 -14.75
CA LYS A 74 11.12 1.46 -14.52
C LYS A 74 11.14 2.75 -15.34
N GLU A 75 10.74 2.71 -16.60
CA GLU A 75 10.62 3.91 -17.47
C GLU A 75 9.69 4.97 -16.87
N LYS A 76 8.64 4.54 -16.20
CA LYS A 76 7.72 5.44 -15.47
C LYS A 76 8.28 5.92 -14.13
N GLY A 77 9.49 5.51 -13.73
CA GLY A 77 10.07 5.82 -12.42
C GLY A 77 9.43 5.07 -11.25
N ILE A 78 8.61 4.03 -11.52
CA ILE A 78 8.02 3.20 -10.47
C ILE A 78 9.08 2.23 -9.96
N GLN A 79 9.16 2.13 -8.65
CA GLN A 79 10.01 1.18 -7.95
C GLN A 79 9.15 0.14 -7.23
N CYS A 80 9.75 -0.99 -6.89
CA CYS A 80 9.09 -2.01 -6.08
C CYS A 80 10.06 -2.62 -5.07
N LEU A 81 9.51 -3.09 -3.96
CA LEU A 81 10.18 -3.89 -2.95
C LEU A 81 9.42 -5.17 -2.73
N SER A 82 10.12 -6.28 -2.69
CA SER A 82 9.57 -7.54 -2.25
C SER A 82 9.61 -7.64 -0.71
N ILE A 83 8.74 -8.47 -0.14
CA ILE A 83 8.66 -8.68 1.31
C ILE A 83 9.98 -9.17 1.94
N VAL A 84 10.90 -9.72 1.14
CA VAL A 84 12.21 -10.20 1.60
C VAL A 84 13.31 -9.14 1.45
N ASP A 85 13.01 -7.97 0.91
CA ASP A 85 14.00 -6.90 0.80
C ASP A 85 14.27 -6.25 2.15
N THR A 86 15.52 -5.85 2.37
CA THR A 86 15.97 -5.24 3.63
C THR A 86 15.31 -3.89 3.91
N HIS A 87 14.91 -3.16 2.86
CA HIS A 87 14.24 -1.87 2.98
C HIS A 87 12.70 -1.99 3.00
N TYR A 88 12.16 -3.21 2.94
CA TYR A 88 10.70 -3.39 3.05
C TYR A 88 10.24 -3.01 4.46
N PRO A 89 9.19 -2.16 4.60
CA PRO A 89 8.74 -1.70 5.92
C PRO A 89 8.30 -2.86 6.82
N ASP A 90 9.03 -3.09 7.91
CA ASP A 90 8.76 -4.22 8.82
C ASP A 90 7.36 -4.21 9.43
N MET A 91 6.80 -3.01 9.62
CA MET A 91 5.43 -2.83 10.11
C MET A 91 4.39 -3.51 9.20
N LEU A 92 4.64 -3.58 7.90
CA LEU A 92 3.75 -4.28 6.96
C LEU A 92 3.88 -5.81 7.05
N LYS A 93 5.01 -6.34 7.52
CA LYS A 93 5.23 -7.80 7.70
C LYS A 93 4.38 -8.37 8.83
N SER A 94 3.95 -7.53 9.79
CA SER A 94 3.10 -7.96 10.92
C SER A 94 1.63 -8.19 10.54
N LEU A 95 1.23 -7.80 9.35
CA LEU A 95 -0.12 -8.05 8.84
C LEU A 95 -0.37 -9.55 8.62
N HIS A 96 -1.61 -9.99 8.81
CA HIS A 96 -2.02 -11.36 8.47
C HIS A 96 -1.82 -11.69 6.97
N ASP A 97 -2.03 -10.70 6.10
CA ASP A 97 -1.88 -10.79 4.65
C ASP A 97 -0.93 -9.71 4.10
N PRO A 98 0.37 -9.71 4.50
CA PRO A 98 1.30 -8.67 4.12
C PRO A 98 1.49 -8.62 2.60
N PRO A 99 1.60 -7.43 1.99
CA PRO A 99 1.92 -7.32 0.57
C PRO A 99 3.22 -8.04 0.23
N ILE A 100 3.20 -8.98 -0.71
CA ILE A 100 4.43 -9.65 -1.16
C ILE A 100 5.31 -8.73 -2.00
N VAL A 101 4.68 -7.71 -2.64
CA VAL A 101 5.35 -6.63 -3.36
C VAL A 101 4.69 -5.31 -2.97
N LEU A 102 5.51 -4.34 -2.65
CA LEU A 102 5.11 -2.95 -2.43
C LEU A 102 5.64 -2.11 -3.59
N TYR A 103 4.75 -1.50 -4.35
CA TYR A 103 5.09 -0.56 -5.43
C TYR A 103 5.12 0.86 -4.87
N PHE A 104 6.02 1.71 -5.39
CA PHE A 104 6.10 3.09 -4.92
C PHE A 104 6.66 4.08 -5.93
N PHE A 105 6.29 5.36 -5.73
CA PHE A 105 6.90 6.54 -6.32
C PHE A 105 7.48 7.42 -5.21
N GLY A 106 8.58 8.09 -5.46
CA GLY A 106 9.28 8.89 -4.47
C GLY A 106 10.11 8.02 -3.54
N SER A 107 9.91 8.13 -2.24
CA SER A 107 10.63 7.34 -1.24
C SER A 107 9.72 6.32 -0.54
N ILE A 108 10.34 5.47 0.25
CA ILE A 108 9.66 4.59 1.22
C ILE A 108 9.90 5.13 2.63
N PRO A 109 9.05 4.76 3.61
CA PRO A 109 9.32 5.07 5.01
C PRO A 109 10.64 4.46 5.47
N ALA A 110 11.45 5.25 6.18
CA ALA A 110 12.64 4.74 6.85
C ALA A 110 12.25 3.84 8.05
N PRO A 111 13.11 2.89 8.45
CA PRO A 111 12.81 1.99 9.57
C PRO A 111 12.46 2.72 10.88
N GLU A 112 13.13 3.84 11.14
CA GLU A 112 12.94 4.66 12.34
C GLU A 112 11.89 5.76 12.17
N GLU A 113 11.26 5.88 11.02
CA GLU A 113 10.32 6.94 10.72
C GLU A 113 8.98 6.71 11.41
N TRP A 114 8.67 7.56 12.37
CA TRP A 114 7.42 7.49 13.10
C TRP A 114 6.31 8.18 12.32
N MET A 115 5.27 7.42 12.03
CA MET A 115 4.14 7.90 11.25
C MET A 115 2.86 7.92 12.08
N ILE A 116 2.08 8.97 11.88
CA ILE A 116 0.72 9.10 12.42
C ILE A 116 -0.27 9.05 11.25
N ALA A 117 -1.25 8.15 11.33
CA ALA A 117 -2.33 8.12 10.37
C ALA A 117 -3.34 9.22 10.68
N LEU A 118 -3.60 10.09 9.72
CA LEU A 118 -4.71 11.05 9.75
C LEU A 118 -5.76 10.61 8.75
N ILE A 119 -6.93 10.24 9.23
CA ILE A 119 -8.02 9.69 8.42
C ILE A 119 -9.34 10.38 8.73
N GLY A 120 -10.26 10.34 7.76
CA GLY A 120 -11.58 10.90 8.01
C GLY A 120 -12.54 10.81 6.82
N ALA A 121 -13.60 11.58 6.89
CA ALA A 121 -14.67 11.56 5.91
C ALA A 121 -14.21 12.13 4.56
N ARG A 122 -14.63 11.48 3.46
CA ARG A 122 -14.43 11.99 2.08
C ARG A 122 -15.20 13.27 1.82
N GLN A 123 -16.36 13.40 2.45
CA GLN A 123 -17.20 14.60 2.45
C GLN A 123 -17.21 15.15 3.89
N CYS A 124 -16.05 15.64 4.33
CA CYS A 124 -15.91 16.26 5.64
C CYS A 124 -16.49 17.68 5.64
N SER A 125 -16.89 18.13 6.82
CA SER A 125 -17.26 19.53 7.06
C SER A 125 -16.07 20.48 6.85
N SER A 126 -16.31 21.78 6.82
CA SER A 126 -15.24 22.80 6.82
C SER A 126 -14.39 22.69 8.10
N TYR A 127 -15.01 22.41 9.23
CA TYR A 127 -14.32 22.13 10.49
C TYR A 127 -13.40 20.91 10.38
N GLY A 128 -13.91 19.76 9.93
CA GLY A 128 -13.12 18.55 9.77
C GLY A 128 -11.94 18.73 8.85
N ARG A 129 -12.10 19.49 7.75
CA ARG A 129 -11.01 19.84 6.82
C ARG A 129 -9.94 20.69 7.48
N GLN A 130 -10.36 21.74 8.22
CA GLN A 130 -9.46 22.66 8.91
C GLN A 130 -8.68 21.92 10.02
N VAL A 131 -9.35 21.11 10.81
CA VAL A 131 -8.72 20.32 11.89
C VAL A 131 -7.75 19.30 11.32
N SER A 132 -8.10 18.58 10.22
CA SER A 132 -7.19 17.64 9.55
C SER A 132 -5.88 18.35 9.14
N ARG A 133 -6.00 19.54 8.54
CA ARG A 133 -4.85 20.31 8.09
C ARG A 133 -4.01 20.84 9.24
N MET A 134 -4.66 21.35 10.28
CA MET A 134 -4.00 21.89 11.48
C MET A 134 -3.24 20.79 12.23
N LEU A 135 -3.86 19.62 12.45
CA LEU A 135 -3.22 18.50 13.14
C LEU A 135 -2.04 17.96 12.33
N ALA A 136 -2.18 17.86 11.01
CA ALA A 136 -1.09 17.41 10.13
C ALA A 136 0.11 18.35 10.19
N ARG A 137 -0.11 19.67 10.23
CA ARG A 137 0.96 20.66 10.44
C ARG A 137 1.65 20.46 11.80
N GLY A 138 0.88 20.29 12.87
CA GLY A 138 1.44 20.06 14.22
C GLY A 138 2.27 18.76 14.27
N ILE A 139 1.80 17.69 13.62
CA ILE A 139 2.52 16.41 13.51
C ILE A 139 3.84 16.63 12.75
N ALA A 140 3.81 17.30 11.60
CA ALA A 140 4.98 17.59 10.79
C ALA A 140 5.98 18.50 11.53
N ALA A 141 5.52 19.56 12.19
CA ALA A 141 6.34 20.44 13.00
C ALA A 141 7.04 19.72 14.16
N SER A 142 6.46 18.61 14.64
CA SER A 142 7.06 17.74 15.66
C SER A 142 8.07 16.73 15.10
N GLY A 143 8.39 16.78 13.81
CA GLY A 143 9.32 15.86 13.14
C GLY A 143 8.70 14.47 12.85
N LEU A 144 7.38 14.32 12.98
CA LEU A 144 6.66 13.10 12.67
C LEU A 144 6.09 13.14 11.25
N THR A 145 5.89 11.97 10.65
CA THR A 145 5.38 11.84 9.29
C THR A 145 3.88 11.54 9.30
N VAL A 146 3.16 12.14 8.36
CA VAL A 146 1.74 11.84 8.15
C VAL A 146 1.58 10.71 7.13
N VAL A 147 0.75 9.71 7.45
CA VAL A 147 0.30 8.70 6.48
C VAL A 147 -1.20 8.74 6.32
N SER A 148 -1.69 8.69 5.08
CA SER A 148 -3.12 8.68 4.79
C SER A 148 -3.41 8.05 3.42
N GLY A 149 -4.66 8.14 2.98
CA GLY A 149 -5.14 7.45 1.78
C GLY A 149 -5.29 8.32 0.54
N MET A 150 -4.95 9.60 0.61
CA MET A 150 -5.14 10.56 -0.47
C MET A 150 -6.60 10.66 -1.00
N ALA A 151 -7.58 10.23 -0.21
CA ALA A 151 -8.98 10.41 -0.55
C ALA A 151 -9.38 11.90 -0.48
N ARG A 152 -10.56 12.24 -1.04
CA ARG A 152 -11.16 13.56 -0.85
C ARG A 152 -11.31 13.88 0.64
N GLY A 153 -11.42 15.15 0.96
CA GLY A 153 -11.77 15.60 2.30
C GLY A 153 -10.61 15.54 3.29
N SER A 154 -10.79 14.79 4.37
CA SER A 154 -9.82 14.74 5.49
C SER A 154 -8.43 14.28 5.08
N ASP A 155 -8.32 13.21 4.25
CA ASP A 155 -7.03 12.67 3.83
C ASP A 155 -6.23 13.71 3.03
N SER A 156 -6.87 14.35 2.02
CA SER A 156 -6.22 15.40 1.23
C SER A 156 -5.80 16.59 2.08
N ALA A 157 -6.66 17.01 3.03
CA ALA A 157 -6.35 18.10 3.94
C ALA A 157 -5.16 17.77 4.86
N ALA A 158 -5.08 16.54 5.33
CA ALA A 158 -3.96 16.06 6.14
C ALA A 158 -2.64 16.08 5.36
N HIS A 159 -2.61 15.56 4.14
CA HIS A 159 -1.42 15.59 3.31
C HIS A 159 -0.96 17.03 3.03
N TRP A 160 -1.88 17.93 2.64
CA TRP A 160 -1.54 19.33 2.43
C TRP A 160 -1.00 19.99 3.69
N GLY A 161 -1.60 19.72 4.86
CA GLY A 161 -1.10 20.27 6.13
C GLY A 161 0.34 19.85 6.42
N ALA A 162 0.70 18.60 6.20
CA ALA A 162 2.07 18.13 6.38
C ALA A 162 3.04 18.80 5.40
N LEU A 163 2.66 18.90 4.12
CA LEU A 163 3.48 19.52 3.08
C LEU A 163 3.71 21.02 3.31
N GLU A 164 2.70 21.75 3.80
CA GLU A 164 2.80 23.19 4.12
C GLU A 164 3.79 23.49 5.24
N GLU A 165 4.00 22.55 6.13
CA GLU A 165 4.98 22.66 7.20
C GLU A 165 6.38 22.13 6.77
N GLY A 166 6.55 21.76 5.49
CA GLY A 166 7.77 21.15 4.98
C GLY A 166 8.01 19.72 5.46
N GLY A 167 6.98 19.08 6.05
CA GLY A 167 7.07 17.71 6.55
C GLY A 167 6.86 16.65 5.47
N ARG A 168 7.29 15.44 5.80
CA ARG A 168 7.09 14.26 4.93
C ARG A 168 5.68 13.71 5.07
N THR A 169 5.18 13.13 3.98
CA THR A 169 3.90 12.44 4.03
C THR A 169 3.86 11.28 3.03
N PHE A 170 3.19 10.18 3.41
CA PHE A 170 3.02 9.01 2.57
C PHE A 170 1.55 8.78 2.25
N ALA A 171 1.26 8.68 0.95
CA ALA A 171 -0.07 8.28 0.49
C ALA A 171 -0.07 6.79 0.14
N VAL A 172 -0.96 6.03 0.75
CA VAL A 172 -1.20 4.63 0.38
C VAL A 172 -2.39 4.59 -0.56
N LEU A 173 -2.29 3.97 -1.74
CA LEU A 173 -3.35 3.97 -2.75
C LEU A 173 -4.11 2.65 -2.82
N GLY A 174 -5.40 2.72 -3.20
CA GLY A 174 -6.24 1.57 -3.56
C GLY A 174 -6.28 1.29 -5.07
N CYS A 175 -5.20 1.65 -5.78
CA CYS A 175 -4.99 1.45 -7.22
C CYS A 175 -3.49 1.38 -7.48
N GLY A 176 -3.08 1.16 -8.73
CA GLY A 176 -1.66 1.25 -9.09
C GLY A 176 -1.07 2.61 -8.76
N VAL A 177 0.21 2.64 -8.38
CA VAL A 177 0.89 3.90 -8.02
C VAL A 177 0.92 4.92 -9.16
N ASP A 178 0.81 4.48 -10.41
CA ASP A 178 0.73 5.32 -11.61
C ASP A 178 -0.69 5.83 -11.93
N VAL A 179 -1.65 5.57 -11.06
CA VAL A 179 -3.04 5.99 -11.22
C VAL A 179 -3.40 7.00 -10.12
N CYS A 180 -3.39 8.29 -10.45
CA CYS A 180 -3.84 9.31 -9.51
C CYS A 180 -5.36 9.21 -9.32
N TYR A 181 -5.77 8.87 -8.09
CA TYR A 181 -7.19 8.83 -7.71
C TYR A 181 -7.41 9.38 -6.29
N PRO A 182 -8.32 10.35 -6.13
CA PRO A 182 -9.14 10.98 -7.19
C PRO A 182 -8.31 11.89 -8.11
N ARG A 183 -8.75 12.09 -9.36
CA ARG A 183 -7.98 12.84 -10.37
C ARG A 183 -7.73 14.31 -10.01
N GLU A 184 -8.65 14.92 -9.27
CA GLU A 184 -8.50 16.30 -8.79
C GLU A 184 -7.36 16.49 -7.81
N ASN A 185 -6.81 15.41 -7.24
CA ASN A 185 -5.65 15.44 -6.34
C ASN A 185 -4.31 15.33 -7.07
N ILE A 186 -4.24 15.64 -8.37
CA ILE A 186 -3.00 15.46 -9.16
C ILE A 186 -1.84 16.31 -8.63
N ASP A 187 -2.11 17.55 -8.23
CA ASP A 187 -1.08 18.42 -7.64
C ASP A 187 -0.59 17.87 -6.30
N LEU A 188 -1.53 17.42 -5.45
CA LEU A 188 -1.21 16.77 -4.19
C LEU A 188 -0.37 15.50 -4.39
N TYR A 189 -0.77 14.65 -5.33
CA TYR A 189 -0.04 13.44 -5.71
C TYR A 189 1.40 13.78 -6.10
N THR A 190 1.59 14.81 -6.91
CA THR A 190 2.91 15.25 -7.36
C THR A 190 3.76 15.73 -6.18
N GLU A 191 3.19 16.56 -5.29
CA GLU A 191 3.92 17.06 -4.12
C GLU A 191 4.26 15.96 -3.11
N ILE A 192 3.34 14.99 -2.87
CA ILE A 192 3.62 13.83 -2.02
C ILE A 192 4.77 13.00 -2.59
N SER A 193 4.80 12.78 -3.91
CA SER A 193 5.86 11.99 -4.54
C SER A 193 7.26 12.62 -4.41
N ARG A 194 7.33 13.95 -4.24
CA ARG A 194 8.59 14.70 -4.06
C ARG A 194 9.05 14.77 -2.59
N ASN A 195 8.09 14.87 -1.67
CA ASN A 195 8.33 15.14 -0.26
C ASN A 195 8.00 13.95 0.66
N GLY A 196 7.92 12.75 0.11
CA GLY A 196 7.57 11.52 0.80
C GLY A 196 7.44 10.39 -0.21
N GLY A 197 6.26 9.77 -0.29
CA GLY A 197 6.04 8.72 -1.28
C GLY A 197 4.60 8.30 -1.46
N ILE A 198 4.35 7.75 -2.63
CA ILE A 198 3.09 7.12 -3.02
C ILE A 198 3.31 5.61 -2.97
N LEU A 199 2.53 4.91 -2.17
CA LEU A 199 2.68 3.48 -1.92
C LEU A 199 1.46 2.70 -2.38
N SER A 200 1.63 1.51 -2.90
CA SER A 200 0.53 0.60 -3.20
C SER A 200 0.95 -0.88 -3.20
N GLU A 201 0.04 -1.76 -2.78
CA GLU A 201 0.18 -3.20 -3.00
C GLU A 201 -0.33 -3.65 -4.38
N PHE A 202 -1.03 -2.77 -5.09
CA PHE A 202 -1.62 -3.08 -6.39
C PHE A 202 -0.61 -2.82 -7.51
N PRO A 203 -0.48 -3.74 -8.49
CA PRO A 203 0.41 -3.55 -9.62
C PRO A 203 0.12 -2.27 -10.41
N PRO A 204 1.13 -1.67 -11.06
CA PRO A 204 0.93 -0.52 -11.94
C PRO A 204 -0.19 -0.74 -12.96
N GLY A 205 -0.94 0.31 -13.25
CA GLY A 205 -2.11 0.28 -14.14
C GLY A 205 -3.40 -0.28 -13.52
N THR A 206 -3.36 -0.77 -12.26
CA THR A 206 -4.57 -1.23 -11.58
C THR A 206 -5.55 -0.08 -11.35
N LYS A 207 -6.79 -0.24 -11.83
CA LYS A 207 -7.84 0.78 -11.69
C LYS A 207 -8.35 0.87 -10.24
N PRO A 208 -8.84 2.05 -9.81
CA PRO A 208 -9.46 2.22 -8.50
C PRO A 208 -10.84 1.56 -8.47
N GLU A 209 -10.97 0.49 -7.71
CA GLU A 209 -12.23 -0.22 -7.53
C GLU A 209 -12.67 -0.18 -6.05
N GLY A 210 -13.98 -0.17 -5.82
CA GLY A 210 -14.55 0.07 -4.49
C GLY A 210 -13.99 -0.84 -3.38
N TYR A 211 -13.77 -2.12 -3.69
CA TYR A 211 -13.25 -3.11 -2.74
C TYR A 211 -11.74 -3.00 -2.47
N HIS A 212 -10.99 -2.25 -3.28
CA HIS A 212 -9.58 -2.00 -3.04
C HIS A 212 -9.35 -1.06 -1.84
N PHE A 213 -10.25 -0.10 -1.59
CA PHE A 213 -10.05 0.91 -0.55
C PHE A 213 -10.09 0.32 0.87
N PRO A 214 -11.08 -0.51 1.25
CA PRO A 214 -11.05 -1.20 2.53
C PRO A 214 -9.80 -2.07 2.69
N ARG A 215 -9.43 -2.80 1.65
CA ARG A 215 -8.24 -3.64 1.64
C ARG A 215 -6.96 -2.83 1.87
N ARG A 216 -6.82 -1.68 1.21
CA ARG A 216 -5.69 -0.78 1.37
C ARG A 216 -5.58 -0.22 2.79
N ASN A 217 -6.71 0.04 3.48
CA ASN A 217 -6.73 0.71 4.77
C ASN A 217 -5.90 -0.01 5.85
N ARG A 218 -5.78 -1.33 5.78
CA ARG A 218 -4.90 -2.09 6.68
C ARG A 218 -3.43 -1.68 6.57
N LEU A 219 -2.98 -1.24 5.39
CA LEU A 219 -1.61 -0.76 5.19
C LEU A 219 -1.39 0.60 5.87
N ILE A 220 -2.38 1.49 5.82
CA ILE A 220 -2.33 2.77 6.53
C ILE A 220 -2.22 2.53 8.03
N ALA A 221 -3.07 1.65 8.57
CA ALA A 221 -3.06 1.28 9.99
C ALA A 221 -1.74 0.63 10.41
N ALA A 222 -1.20 -0.27 9.60
CA ALA A 222 0.06 -0.96 9.91
C ALA A 222 1.26 0.00 9.91
N LEU A 223 1.33 0.92 8.96
CA LEU A 223 2.42 1.89 8.86
C LEU A 223 2.43 2.89 10.03
N ALA A 224 1.27 3.19 10.62
CA ALA A 224 1.15 4.20 11.66
C ALA A 224 1.51 3.67 13.06
N LYS A 225 2.04 4.54 13.91
CA LYS A 225 2.17 4.31 15.36
C LYS A 225 0.86 4.59 16.10
N GLY A 226 0.08 5.56 15.64
CA GLY A 226 -1.25 5.90 16.13
C GLY A 226 -2.13 6.42 15.01
N ILE A 227 -3.44 6.42 15.23
CA ILE A 227 -4.45 6.80 14.22
C ILE A 227 -5.31 7.92 14.81
N VAL A 228 -5.40 9.03 14.09
CA VAL A 228 -6.27 10.15 14.44
C VAL A 228 -7.44 10.21 13.45
N VAL A 229 -8.64 10.08 13.95
CA VAL A 229 -9.90 10.23 13.21
C VAL A 229 -10.36 11.67 13.34
N THR A 230 -10.35 12.43 12.27
CA THR A 230 -10.73 13.85 12.29
C THR A 230 -12.23 14.07 12.13
N GLU A 231 -12.89 13.22 11.34
CA GLU A 231 -14.35 13.21 11.18
C GLU A 231 -14.78 11.86 10.61
N ALA A 232 -15.80 11.23 11.18
CA ALA A 232 -16.34 9.98 10.66
C ALA A 232 -17.86 9.90 10.84
N LYS A 233 -18.55 9.30 9.86
CA LYS A 233 -19.96 8.90 10.01
C LYS A 233 -20.01 7.47 10.56
N GLN A 234 -21.11 7.11 11.24
CA GLN A 234 -21.31 5.78 11.85
C GLN A 234 -21.09 4.60 10.89
N LYS A 235 -21.37 4.79 9.60
CA LYS A 235 -21.12 3.77 8.55
C LYS A 235 -20.19 4.37 7.50
N SER A 236 -18.91 4.44 7.80
CA SER A 236 -17.93 5.00 6.87
C SER A 236 -16.73 4.07 6.69
N GLY A 237 -16.11 4.11 5.53
CA GLY A 237 -14.85 3.40 5.28
C GLY A 237 -13.68 3.82 6.18
N THR A 238 -13.81 4.95 6.89
CA THR A 238 -12.86 5.39 7.92
C THR A 238 -12.79 4.39 9.07
N LEU A 239 -13.94 3.80 9.46
CA LEU A 239 -14.00 2.85 10.57
C LEU A 239 -13.26 1.54 10.27
N THR A 240 -13.15 1.14 9.01
CA THR A 240 -12.33 -0.04 8.66
C THR A 240 -10.84 0.16 8.96
N THR A 241 -10.34 1.39 8.84
CA THR A 241 -8.96 1.70 9.25
C THR A 241 -8.81 1.67 10.77
N VAL A 242 -9.83 2.14 11.50
CA VAL A 242 -9.87 2.07 12.97
C VAL A 242 -9.87 0.61 13.43
N GLU A 243 -10.73 -0.24 12.85
CA GLU A 243 -10.77 -1.68 13.14
C GLU A 243 -9.41 -2.34 12.94
N HIS A 244 -8.78 -2.11 11.79
CA HIS A 244 -7.41 -2.61 11.55
C HIS A 244 -6.39 -2.06 12.55
N GLY A 245 -6.53 -0.79 12.96
CA GLY A 245 -5.67 -0.20 13.98
C GLY A 245 -5.80 -0.89 15.33
N LEU A 246 -7.03 -1.13 15.78
CA LEU A 246 -7.32 -1.84 17.03
C LEU A 246 -6.79 -3.28 17.00
N ASP A 247 -6.99 -4.01 15.89
CA ASP A 247 -6.46 -5.36 15.70
C ASP A 247 -4.92 -5.41 15.78
N LEU A 248 -4.26 -4.31 15.40
CA LEU A 248 -2.80 -4.15 15.45
C LEU A 248 -2.31 -3.50 16.76
N GLY A 249 -3.21 -3.27 17.74
CA GLY A 249 -2.86 -2.67 19.04
C GLY A 249 -2.42 -1.21 18.95
N LYS A 250 -2.95 -0.46 17.95
CA LYS A 250 -2.62 0.98 17.80
C LYS A 250 -3.53 1.84 18.66
N ASP A 251 -2.97 2.95 19.16
CA ASP A 251 -3.77 3.98 19.81
C ASP A 251 -4.65 4.71 18.80
N ILE A 252 -5.91 4.89 19.16
CA ILE A 252 -6.91 5.58 18.34
C ILE A 252 -7.34 6.86 19.04
N PHE A 253 -7.20 7.98 18.35
CA PHE A 253 -7.63 9.30 18.79
C PHE A 253 -8.78 9.78 17.92
N ALA A 254 -9.77 10.41 18.50
CA ALA A 254 -10.89 10.99 17.77
C ALA A 254 -11.03 12.48 18.13
N VAL A 255 -11.21 13.30 17.11
CA VAL A 255 -11.50 14.72 17.28
C VAL A 255 -12.95 14.85 17.71
N PRO A 256 -13.25 15.57 18.81
CA PRO A 256 -14.62 15.91 19.16
C PRO A 256 -15.30 16.74 18.07
N GLY A 257 -16.54 16.39 17.70
CA GLY A 257 -17.33 17.06 16.68
C GLY A 257 -18.74 17.37 17.12
#